data_35c55eaa167e6f7d574acfb4e80353f7
#
_entry.id   35c55eaa167e6f7d574acfb4e80353f7
#
_cell.length_a   1.000
_cell.length_b   1.000
_cell.length_c   1.000
_cell.angle_alpha   90.00
_cell.angle_beta   90.00
_cell.angle_gamma   90.00
#
_symmetry.space_group_name_H-M   'P 1'
#
loop_
_entity.id
_entity.type
_entity.pdbx_description
1 polymer ?
#
loop_
_entity_poly.entity_id
_entity_poly.type
_entity_poly.pdbx_seq_one_letter_code
_entity_poly.pdbx_strand_id
1 'polypeptide(L)'
;MSQPSHRPGRLGVGVISAGRVGAVLGAALRGAGHAVVGVHASSEASRDRAAALLPDVPVLDVQSIVERSELVLLAVPDDQLPGLVSGLAATGAWQPGQLVVHTAGRHGTGVLEPVRAAGGIGLAVHPAMTFTGLSLDLQRLADCSFGVTAAAPVLPIAQALVVEMGAEPVVVAEADRPLYHAALAHGSNHVMTVLGESMQLLGEIGVEHPDRVLGPLVRATVDNALASGENALTGPVARGDVTTVAAHVAALRELAGGGARAGHDAAGPVGSADHDAAGPTGNADHDAARQLLAGYRALARQTARRAAASGRLDETSYRAVMAAIEEEQ
;
A
#
# COMPACT_ATOMS: atom_id res chain seq x y z
N MET A 1 -27.30 -26.95 -33.28
CA MET A 1 -26.99 -25.55 -33.65
C MET A 1 -26.73 -24.81 -32.35
N SER A 2 -25.45 -24.66 -31.97
CA SER A 2 -25.03 -23.91 -30.76
C SER A 2 -25.27 -22.43 -31.01
N GLN A 3 -26.01 -21.75 -30.13
CA GLN A 3 -26.14 -20.30 -30.18
C GLN A 3 -24.75 -19.67 -30.03
N PRO A 4 -24.41 -18.63 -30.81
CA PRO A 4 -23.17 -17.89 -30.57
C PRO A 4 -23.26 -17.24 -29.18
N SER A 5 -22.37 -17.59 -28.33
CA SER A 5 -22.20 -16.92 -27.04
C SER A 5 -21.96 -15.43 -27.32
N HIS A 6 -22.91 -14.61 -26.96
CA HIS A 6 -22.81 -13.15 -27.03
C HIS A 6 -21.72 -12.74 -26.03
N ARG A 7 -20.48 -12.65 -26.50
CA ARG A 7 -19.41 -12.03 -25.71
C ARG A 7 -19.77 -10.56 -25.56
N PRO A 8 -19.82 -10.01 -24.34
CA PRO A 8 -20.03 -8.57 -24.15
C PRO A 8 -18.99 -7.80 -24.97
N GLY A 9 -19.38 -6.65 -25.51
CA GLY A 9 -18.52 -5.80 -26.32
C GLY A 9 -17.20 -5.53 -25.58
N ARG A 10 -16.09 -5.78 -26.23
CA ARG A 10 -14.75 -5.55 -25.68
C ARG A 10 -14.31 -4.14 -26.00
N LEU A 11 -13.79 -3.41 -24.98
CA LEU A 11 -13.39 -2.03 -25.10
C LEU A 11 -11.96 -1.90 -25.59
N GLY A 12 -11.67 -0.83 -26.35
CA GLY A 12 -10.33 -0.32 -26.58
C GLY A 12 -9.82 0.39 -25.32
N VAL A 13 -8.81 -0.17 -24.67
CA VAL A 13 -8.26 0.33 -23.40
C VAL A 13 -6.95 1.05 -23.62
N GLY A 14 -6.86 2.30 -23.18
CA GLY A 14 -5.61 3.05 -23.10
C GLY A 14 -5.09 3.12 -21.66
N VAL A 15 -3.80 2.88 -21.45
CA VAL A 15 -3.19 2.91 -20.12
C VAL A 15 -2.28 4.13 -20.00
N ILE A 16 -2.63 5.07 -19.17
CA ILE A 16 -1.78 6.23 -18.84
C ILE A 16 -0.98 5.93 -17.57
N SER A 17 0.33 5.84 -17.74
CA SER A 17 1.36 5.40 -16.79
C SER A 17 1.45 3.87 -16.64
N ALA A 18 2.43 3.26 -17.33
CA ALA A 18 2.85 1.86 -17.14
C ALA A 18 3.72 1.70 -15.87
N GLY A 19 3.26 2.30 -14.75
CA GLY A 19 3.79 2.07 -13.43
C GLY A 19 3.50 0.64 -12.96
N ARG A 20 3.77 0.37 -11.67
CA ARG A 20 3.51 -0.96 -11.08
C ARG A 20 2.02 -1.34 -11.17
N VAL A 21 1.13 -0.39 -10.95
CA VAL A 21 -0.33 -0.58 -11.00
C VAL A 21 -0.83 -0.65 -12.44
N GLY A 22 -0.51 0.37 -13.25
CA GLY A 22 -1.08 0.52 -14.59
C GLY A 22 -0.72 -0.61 -15.55
N ALA A 23 0.54 -1.10 -15.50
CA ALA A 23 0.96 -2.22 -16.34
C ALA A 23 0.23 -3.53 -15.96
N VAL A 24 0.07 -3.79 -14.65
CA VAL A 24 -0.63 -5.00 -14.16
C VAL A 24 -2.12 -4.94 -14.49
N LEU A 25 -2.79 -3.82 -14.21
CA LEU A 25 -4.23 -3.69 -14.48
C LEU A 25 -4.52 -3.67 -15.99
N GLY A 26 -3.65 -3.05 -16.80
CA GLY A 26 -3.72 -3.14 -18.26
C GLY A 26 -3.61 -4.58 -18.76
N ALA A 27 -2.67 -5.36 -18.20
CA ALA A 27 -2.52 -6.77 -18.52
C ALA A 27 -3.73 -7.61 -18.05
N ALA A 28 -4.31 -7.30 -16.87
CA ALA A 28 -5.51 -7.97 -16.38
C ALA A 28 -6.73 -7.70 -17.29
N LEU A 29 -6.93 -6.45 -17.72
CA LEU A 29 -8.00 -6.10 -18.69
C LEU A 29 -7.76 -6.78 -20.05
N ARG A 30 -6.52 -6.88 -20.52
CA ARG A 30 -6.16 -7.65 -21.72
C ARG A 30 -6.51 -9.14 -21.55
N GLY A 31 -6.17 -9.71 -20.39
CA GLY A 31 -6.52 -11.10 -20.04
C GLY A 31 -8.03 -11.33 -19.98
N ALA A 32 -8.81 -10.34 -19.54
CA ALA A 32 -10.26 -10.34 -19.61
C ALA A 32 -10.80 -10.21 -21.04
N GLY A 33 -9.93 -9.95 -22.04
CA GLY A 33 -10.22 -9.89 -23.47
C GLY A 33 -10.51 -8.50 -24.03
N HIS A 34 -10.22 -7.42 -23.28
CA HIS A 34 -10.21 -6.07 -23.81
C HIS A 34 -8.99 -5.86 -24.73
N ALA A 35 -9.10 -4.93 -25.68
CA ALA A 35 -8.01 -4.56 -26.56
C ALA A 35 -7.19 -3.42 -25.94
N VAL A 36 -5.98 -3.67 -25.45
CA VAL A 36 -5.12 -2.58 -25.00
C VAL A 36 -4.52 -1.91 -26.25
N VAL A 37 -5.00 -0.68 -26.55
CA VAL A 37 -4.71 0.04 -27.79
C VAL A 37 -3.46 0.93 -27.71
N GLY A 38 -2.98 1.21 -26.49
CA GLY A 38 -1.79 1.99 -26.25
C GLY A 38 -1.45 2.10 -24.77
N VAL A 39 -0.19 2.34 -24.49
CA VAL A 39 0.31 2.54 -23.13
C VAL A 39 1.28 3.72 -23.09
N HIS A 40 1.16 4.57 -22.06
CA HIS A 40 2.13 5.63 -21.80
C HIS A 40 3.18 5.15 -20.79
N ALA A 41 4.47 5.30 -21.14
CA ALA A 41 5.60 4.92 -20.31
C ALA A 41 6.72 5.96 -20.42
N SER A 42 6.93 6.77 -19.38
CA SER A 42 7.89 7.88 -19.38
C SER A 42 9.31 7.50 -18.97
N SER A 43 9.49 6.48 -18.11
CA SER A 43 10.79 6.00 -17.62
C SER A 43 11.18 4.68 -18.25
N GLU A 44 12.50 4.35 -18.24
CA GLU A 44 13.01 3.05 -18.67
C GLU A 44 12.30 1.91 -17.93
N ALA A 45 12.26 1.96 -16.60
CA ALA A 45 11.57 0.96 -15.79
C ALA A 45 10.07 0.80 -16.10
N SER A 46 9.39 1.86 -16.58
CA SER A 46 7.99 1.76 -17.02
C SER A 46 7.88 1.15 -18.42
N ARG A 47 8.85 1.41 -19.30
CA ARG A 47 8.92 0.74 -20.63
C ARG A 47 9.20 -0.75 -20.49
N ASP A 48 10.12 -1.14 -19.62
CA ASP A 48 10.42 -2.54 -19.33
C ASP A 48 9.20 -3.30 -18.81
N ARG A 49 8.44 -2.69 -17.88
CA ARG A 49 7.18 -3.28 -17.40
C ARG A 49 6.13 -3.38 -18.49
N ALA A 50 5.99 -2.35 -19.34
CA ALA A 50 5.09 -2.40 -20.49
C ALA A 50 5.48 -3.52 -21.45
N ALA A 51 6.76 -3.66 -21.79
CA ALA A 51 7.25 -4.74 -22.66
C ALA A 51 7.00 -6.14 -22.05
N ALA A 52 7.16 -6.29 -20.73
CA ALA A 52 6.98 -7.57 -20.05
C ALA A 52 5.51 -7.98 -19.88
N LEU A 53 4.62 -7.02 -19.53
CA LEU A 53 3.23 -7.31 -19.16
C LEU A 53 2.24 -7.04 -20.30
N LEU A 54 2.59 -6.15 -21.21
CA LEU A 54 1.78 -5.72 -22.35
C LEU A 54 2.56 -5.84 -23.66
N PRO A 55 3.13 -7.04 -23.98
CA PRO A 55 3.89 -7.22 -25.22
C PRO A 55 3.02 -6.85 -26.43
N ASP A 56 3.66 -6.27 -27.44
CA ASP A 56 3.03 -5.80 -28.70
C ASP A 56 2.07 -4.62 -28.56
N VAL A 57 1.90 -4.03 -27.36
CA VAL A 57 1.14 -2.80 -27.18
C VAL A 57 2.03 -1.59 -27.47
N PRO A 58 1.63 -0.68 -28.37
CA PRO A 58 2.45 0.48 -28.70
C PRO A 58 2.56 1.46 -27.53
N VAL A 59 3.78 1.96 -27.31
CA VAL A 59 4.01 3.09 -26.38
C VAL A 59 3.67 4.38 -27.12
N LEU A 60 2.72 5.13 -26.59
CA LEU A 60 2.17 6.34 -27.20
C LEU A 60 2.23 7.52 -26.24
N ASP A 61 2.08 8.73 -26.75
CA ASP A 61 1.82 9.91 -25.95
C ASP A 61 0.41 9.89 -25.34
N VAL A 62 0.22 10.68 -24.29
CA VAL A 62 -1.03 10.69 -23.52
C VAL A 62 -2.24 11.06 -24.37
N GLN A 63 -2.10 12.08 -25.23
CA GLN A 63 -3.20 12.54 -26.08
C GLN A 63 -3.63 11.48 -27.09
N SER A 64 -2.67 10.85 -27.77
CA SER A 64 -2.92 9.76 -28.70
C SER A 64 -3.63 8.55 -28.04
N ILE A 65 -3.31 8.29 -26.75
CA ILE A 65 -3.99 7.25 -25.98
C ILE A 65 -5.46 7.64 -25.75
N VAL A 66 -5.71 8.84 -25.27
CA VAL A 66 -7.08 9.30 -24.98
C VAL A 66 -7.95 9.26 -26.25
N GLU A 67 -7.41 9.75 -27.38
CA GLU A 67 -8.15 9.79 -28.66
C GLU A 67 -8.54 8.41 -29.21
N ARG A 68 -7.74 7.37 -28.89
CA ARG A 68 -7.93 6.00 -29.44
C ARG A 68 -8.68 5.06 -28.50
N SER A 69 -9.02 5.51 -27.29
CA SER A 69 -9.52 4.63 -26.23
C SER A 69 -10.98 4.86 -25.94
N GLU A 70 -11.74 3.79 -25.80
CA GLU A 70 -13.09 3.80 -25.25
C GLU A 70 -13.06 3.81 -23.71
N LEU A 71 -11.99 3.20 -23.12
CA LEU A 71 -11.69 3.24 -21.69
C LEU A 71 -10.26 3.74 -21.49
N VAL A 72 -10.09 4.80 -20.72
CA VAL A 72 -8.78 5.34 -20.31
C VAL A 72 -8.52 4.98 -18.84
N LEU A 73 -7.48 4.18 -18.59
CA LEU A 73 -7.01 3.84 -17.26
C LEU A 73 -5.92 4.83 -16.82
N LEU A 74 -6.20 5.64 -15.80
CA LEU A 74 -5.29 6.61 -15.18
C LEU A 74 -4.63 5.97 -13.96
N ALA A 75 -3.38 5.51 -14.09
CA ALA A 75 -2.60 4.91 -13.02
C ALA A 75 -1.41 5.78 -12.60
N VAL A 76 -1.61 7.08 -12.60
CA VAL A 76 -0.64 8.08 -12.15
C VAL A 76 -0.68 8.26 -10.63
N PRO A 77 0.37 8.82 -10.00
CA PRO A 77 0.33 9.20 -8.59
C PRO A 77 -0.85 10.11 -8.25
N ASP A 78 -1.38 9.97 -7.03
CA ASP A 78 -2.60 10.67 -6.57
C ASP A 78 -2.49 12.21 -6.65
N ASP A 79 -1.29 12.76 -6.46
CA ASP A 79 -1.00 14.19 -6.54
C ASP A 79 -0.96 14.73 -7.98
N GLN A 80 -0.65 13.87 -8.94
CA GLN A 80 -0.60 14.22 -10.37
C GLN A 80 -1.96 14.11 -11.06
N LEU A 81 -2.87 13.30 -10.52
CA LEU A 81 -4.15 13.02 -11.15
C LEU A 81 -4.99 14.26 -11.45
N PRO A 82 -5.18 15.24 -10.54
CA PRO A 82 -5.98 16.44 -10.83
C PRO A 82 -5.39 17.26 -11.97
N GLY A 83 -4.07 17.46 -11.98
CA GLY A 83 -3.36 18.21 -13.02
C GLY A 83 -3.48 17.55 -14.40
N LEU A 84 -3.33 16.23 -14.46
CA LEU A 84 -3.47 15.48 -15.70
C LEU A 84 -4.89 15.58 -16.27
N VAL A 85 -5.90 15.36 -15.43
CA VAL A 85 -7.32 15.41 -15.85
C VAL A 85 -7.70 16.79 -16.35
N SER A 86 -7.31 17.85 -15.64
CA SER A 86 -7.57 19.24 -16.02
C SER A 86 -6.80 19.66 -17.28
N GLY A 87 -5.55 19.23 -17.42
CA GLY A 87 -4.72 19.52 -18.60
C GLY A 87 -5.32 18.91 -19.87
N LEU A 88 -5.77 17.66 -19.81
CA LEU A 88 -6.45 17.00 -20.94
C LEU A 88 -7.80 17.63 -21.27
N ALA A 89 -8.55 18.09 -20.27
CA ALA A 89 -9.78 18.83 -20.48
C ALA A 89 -9.53 20.17 -21.19
N ALA A 90 -8.46 20.90 -20.80
CA ALA A 90 -8.11 22.19 -21.42
C ALA A 90 -7.72 22.05 -22.90
N THR A 91 -7.23 20.88 -23.33
CA THR A 91 -6.96 20.58 -24.74
C THR A 91 -8.16 19.99 -25.48
N GLY A 92 -9.30 19.78 -24.80
CA GLY A 92 -10.47 19.15 -25.39
C GLY A 92 -10.30 17.66 -25.74
N ALA A 93 -9.39 16.96 -25.06
CA ALA A 93 -9.05 15.59 -25.38
C ALA A 93 -10.14 14.58 -24.98
N TRP A 94 -10.93 14.86 -23.92
CA TRP A 94 -11.97 13.96 -23.43
C TRP A 94 -13.14 13.84 -24.41
N GLN A 95 -13.63 12.62 -24.59
CA GLN A 95 -14.69 12.32 -25.56
C GLN A 95 -16.02 11.97 -24.86
N PRO A 96 -17.17 12.36 -25.43
CA PRO A 96 -18.47 11.94 -24.92
C PRO A 96 -18.61 10.40 -24.91
N GLY A 97 -19.14 9.87 -23.81
CA GLY A 97 -19.32 8.42 -23.61
C GLY A 97 -18.05 7.65 -23.26
N GLN A 98 -16.87 8.27 -23.28
CA GLN A 98 -15.60 7.65 -22.91
C GLN A 98 -15.58 7.28 -21.42
N LEU A 99 -15.19 6.06 -21.09
CA LEU A 99 -14.96 5.63 -19.73
C LEU A 99 -13.58 6.08 -19.26
N VAL A 100 -13.51 6.79 -18.16
CA VAL A 100 -12.24 7.21 -17.56
C VAL A 100 -12.17 6.65 -16.15
N VAL A 101 -11.21 5.74 -15.92
CA VAL A 101 -11.00 5.04 -14.67
C VAL A 101 -9.71 5.53 -14.04
N HIS A 102 -9.74 5.96 -12.79
CA HIS A 102 -8.50 6.19 -12.03
C HIS A 102 -8.34 5.18 -10.90
N THR A 103 -7.07 4.96 -10.49
CA THR A 103 -6.71 4.00 -9.44
C THR A 103 -6.30 4.67 -8.12
N ALA A 104 -6.49 5.97 -7.97
CA ALA A 104 -6.16 6.71 -6.76
C ALA A 104 -7.05 6.30 -5.58
N GLY A 105 -6.43 6.05 -4.42
CA GLY A 105 -7.16 5.55 -3.25
C GLY A 105 -8.00 6.61 -2.56
N ARG A 106 -7.44 7.81 -2.39
CA ARG A 106 -8.09 8.92 -1.66
C ARG A 106 -9.13 9.70 -2.47
N HIS A 107 -9.05 9.63 -3.80
CA HIS A 107 -9.97 10.36 -4.67
C HIS A 107 -11.17 9.48 -5.04
N GLY A 108 -12.36 10.11 -5.03
CA GLY A 108 -13.55 9.55 -5.67
C GLY A 108 -13.69 10.07 -7.10
N THR A 109 -14.91 10.13 -7.61
CA THR A 109 -15.19 10.61 -8.98
C THR A 109 -15.16 12.12 -9.14
N GLY A 110 -15.14 12.88 -8.04
CA GLY A 110 -15.07 14.34 -8.07
C GLY A 110 -13.86 14.88 -8.81
N VAL A 111 -12.71 14.21 -8.74
CA VAL A 111 -11.49 14.58 -9.49
C VAL A 111 -11.68 14.47 -11.02
N LEU A 112 -12.65 13.67 -11.47
CA LEU A 112 -13.00 13.48 -12.88
C LEU A 112 -14.13 14.41 -13.36
N GLU A 113 -14.46 15.47 -12.60
CA GLU A 113 -15.47 16.46 -13.03
C GLU A 113 -15.20 17.03 -14.43
N PRO A 114 -13.93 17.37 -14.82
CA PRO A 114 -13.64 17.82 -16.18
C PRO A 114 -13.96 16.78 -17.27
N VAL A 115 -13.85 15.49 -16.97
CA VAL A 115 -14.26 14.39 -17.86
C VAL A 115 -15.78 14.39 -18.04
N ARG A 116 -16.53 14.50 -16.94
CA ARG A 116 -18.00 14.53 -16.96
C ARG A 116 -18.52 15.77 -17.70
N ALA A 117 -17.89 16.92 -17.52
CA ALA A 117 -18.23 18.14 -18.24
C ALA A 117 -18.07 17.99 -19.77
N ALA A 118 -17.14 17.14 -20.23
CA ALA A 118 -16.97 16.78 -21.63
C ALA A 118 -17.90 15.64 -22.10
N GLY A 119 -18.81 15.15 -21.24
CA GLY A 119 -19.73 14.06 -21.55
C GLY A 119 -19.14 12.65 -21.35
N GLY A 120 -17.98 12.52 -20.78
CA GLY A 120 -17.38 11.24 -20.41
C GLY A 120 -17.92 10.67 -19.09
N ILE A 121 -17.56 9.45 -18.76
CA ILE A 121 -18.00 8.69 -17.59
C ILE A 121 -16.81 8.45 -16.67
N GLY A 122 -16.81 9.08 -15.50
CA GLY A 122 -15.75 8.94 -14.51
C GLY A 122 -16.00 7.81 -13.52
N LEU A 123 -15.01 6.96 -13.31
CA LEU A 123 -15.03 5.83 -12.39
C LEU A 123 -13.78 5.85 -11.50
N ALA A 124 -13.93 5.66 -10.20
CA ALA A 124 -12.82 5.50 -9.26
C ALA A 124 -12.73 4.03 -8.84
N VAL A 125 -11.64 3.35 -9.18
CA VAL A 125 -11.45 1.90 -9.00
C VAL A 125 -10.06 1.67 -8.41
N HIS A 126 -9.95 1.59 -7.08
CA HIS A 126 -8.68 1.49 -6.35
C HIS A 126 -8.43 0.06 -5.90
N PRO A 127 -7.37 -0.61 -6.38
CA PRO A 127 -6.97 -1.93 -5.90
C PRO A 127 -6.37 -1.85 -4.49
N ALA A 128 -6.95 -2.57 -3.53
CA ALA A 128 -6.44 -2.66 -2.16
C ALA A 128 -5.30 -3.70 -2.07
N MET A 129 -4.23 -3.47 -2.82
CA MET A 129 -3.10 -4.39 -2.94
C MET A 129 -1.77 -3.63 -3.06
N THR A 130 -0.70 -4.23 -2.58
CA THR A 130 0.67 -3.76 -2.83
C THR A 130 1.20 -4.37 -4.11
N PHE A 131 1.51 -3.53 -5.10
CA PHE A 131 1.98 -3.95 -6.41
C PHE A 131 3.51 -3.99 -6.49
N THR A 132 4.05 -5.08 -7.01
CA THR A 132 5.46 -5.22 -7.39
C THR A 132 5.71 -4.76 -8.84
N GLY A 133 4.69 -4.80 -9.69
CA GLY A 133 4.76 -4.56 -11.12
C GLY A 133 5.24 -5.76 -11.93
N LEU A 134 5.15 -6.95 -11.36
CA LEU A 134 5.53 -8.23 -11.98
C LEU A 134 4.28 -9.07 -12.30
N SER A 135 4.45 -10.10 -13.14
CA SER A 135 3.37 -11.02 -13.52
C SER A 135 2.72 -11.76 -12.35
N LEU A 136 3.44 -11.93 -11.23
CA LEU A 136 2.90 -12.50 -10.01
C LEU A 136 1.71 -11.70 -9.47
N ASP A 137 1.70 -10.40 -9.67
CA ASP A 137 0.59 -9.55 -9.22
C ASP A 137 -0.74 -9.89 -9.91
N LEU A 138 -0.70 -10.42 -11.15
CA LEU A 138 -1.91 -10.89 -11.85
C LEU A 138 -2.61 -12.04 -11.12
N GLN A 139 -1.85 -12.94 -10.51
CA GLN A 139 -2.41 -14.03 -9.71
C GLN A 139 -3.01 -13.51 -8.40
N ARG A 140 -2.38 -12.49 -7.80
CA ARG A 140 -2.84 -11.88 -6.54
C ARG A 140 -4.11 -11.06 -6.69
N LEU A 141 -4.47 -10.65 -7.92
CA LEU A 141 -5.73 -9.94 -8.16
C LEU A 141 -6.96 -10.78 -7.78
N ALA A 142 -6.90 -12.09 -7.89
CA ALA A 142 -8.00 -12.98 -7.52
C ALA A 142 -8.39 -12.90 -6.03
N ASP A 143 -7.43 -12.55 -5.18
CA ASP A 143 -7.64 -12.38 -3.73
C ASP A 143 -7.75 -10.88 -3.33
N CYS A 144 -7.80 -9.98 -4.32
CA CYS A 144 -7.79 -8.55 -4.10
C CYS A 144 -9.20 -7.96 -4.12
N SER A 145 -9.50 -7.08 -3.15
CA SER A 145 -10.69 -6.24 -3.21
C SER A 145 -10.37 -4.88 -3.82
N PHE A 146 -11.28 -4.34 -4.61
CA PHE A 146 -11.17 -3.00 -5.17
C PHE A 146 -12.22 -2.07 -4.59
N GLY A 147 -11.79 -0.95 -4.01
CA GLY A 147 -12.70 0.13 -3.63
C GLY A 147 -13.25 0.83 -4.87
N VAL A 148 -14.56 0.76 -5.06
CA VAL A 148 -15.26 1.31 -6.24
C VAL A 148 -16.13 2.49 -5.83
N THR A 149 -15.99 3.62 -6.53
CA THR A 149 -16.93 4.75 -6.44
C THR A 149 -17.33 5.18 -7.83
N ALA A 150 -18.62 5.30 -8.06
CA ALA A 150 -19.21 5.79 -9.31
C ALA A 150 -20.60 6.34 -9.05
N ALA A 151 -21.14 7.13 -9.99
CA ALA A 151 -22.54 7.51 -9.96
C ALA A 151 -23.44 6.27 -10.10
N ALA A 152 -24.59 6.24 -9.43
CA ALA A 152 -25.46 5.07 -9.35
C ALA A 152 -25.79 4.42 -10.70
N PRO A 153 -26.08 5.16 -11.78
CA PRO A 153 -26.40 4.55 -13.07
C PRO A 153 -25.24 3.80 -13.73
N VAL A 154 -23.98 4.15 -13.40
CA VAL A 154 -22.76 3.59 -14.00
C VAL A 154 -21.94 2.75 -13.04
N LEU A 155 -22.34 2.65 -11.78
CA LEU A 155 -21.70 1.79 -10.78
C LEU A 155 -21.57 0.33 -11.24
N PRO A 156 -22.59 -0.29 -11.89
CA PRO A 156 -22.46 -1.64 -12.41
C PRO A 156 -21.33 -1.82 -13.43
N ILE A 157 -20.98 -0.78 -14.19
CA ILE A 157 -19.87 -0.81 -15.16
C ILE A 157 -18.55 -0.92 -14.39
N ALA A 158 -18.37 -0.10 -13.36
CA ALA A 158 -17.15 -0.14 -12.53
C ALA A 158 -16.99 -1.48 -11.81
N GLN A 159 -18.08 -2.03 -11.28
CA GLN A 159 -18.08 -3.36 -10.64
C GLN A 159 -17.76 -4.47 -11.66
N ALA A 160 -18.34 -4.42 -12.86
CA ALA A 160 -18.06 -5.40 -13.90
C ALA A 160 -16.58 -5.42 -14.32
N LEU A 161 -15.94 -4.25 -14.48
CA LEU A 161 -14.51 -4.15 -14.77
C LEU A 161 -13.65 -4.83 -13.70
N VAL A 162 -14.01 -4.68 -12.42
CA VAL A 162 -13.29 -5.34 -11.31
C VAL A 162 -13.46 -6.86 -11.38
N VAL A 163 -14.67 -7.34 -11.56
CA VAL A 163 -14.98 -8.77 -11.67
C VAL A 163 -14.29 -9.39 -12.89
N GLU A 164 -14.25 -8.70 -14.02
CA GLU A 164 -13.54 -9.15 -15.23
C GLU A 164 -12.02 -9.30 -15.02
N MET A 165 -11.43 -8.48 -14.15
CA MET A 165 -10.05 -8.63 -13.72
C MET A 165 -9.82 -9.75 -12.70
N GLY A 166 -10.87 -10.45 -12.27
CA GLY A 166 -10.83 -11.56 -11.31
C GLY A 166 -10.90 -11.14 -9.84
N ALA A 167 -11.17 -9.87 -9.55
CA ALA A 167 -11.14 -9.29 -8.21
C ALA A 167 -12.57 -9.01 -7.67
N GLU A 168 -12.67 -8.61 -6.39
CA GLU A 168 -13.94 -8.32 -5.72
C GLU A 168 -14.19 -6.80 -5.61
N PRO A 169 -15.33 -6.28 -6.11
CA PRO A 169 -15.66 -4.86 -5.95
C PRO A 169 -16.31 -4.57 -4.59
N VAL A 170 -15.76 -3.60 -3.86
CA VAL A 170 -16.30 -3.06 -2.62
C VAL A 170 -16.72 -1.61 -2.86
N VAL A 171 -18.01 -1.30 -2.70
CA VAL A 171 -18.52 0.05 -2.92
C VAL A 171 -18.10 0.96 -1.77
N VAL A 172 -17.42 2.06 -2.11
CA VAL A 172 -16.97 3.10 -1.18
C VAL A 172 -17.65 4.41 -1.56
N ALA A 173 -18.36 5.05 -0.61
CA ALA A 173 -18.96 6.34 -0.88
C ALA A 173 -17.91 7.43 -1.15
N GLU A 174 -18.26 8.43 -1.95
CA GLU A 174 -17.35 9.54 -2.32
C GLU A 174 -16.73 10.20 -1.08
N ALA A 175 -17.56 10.48 -0.08
CA ALA A 175 -17.12 11.15 1.16
C ALA A 175 -16.19 10.28 2.04
N ASP A 176 -16.26 8.96 1.89
CA ASP A 176 -15.51 8.00 2.71
C ASP A 176 -14.14 7.64 2.12
N ARG A 177 -13.84 8.08 0.90
CA ARG A 177 -12.57 7.78 0.23
C ARG A 177 -11.33 8.14 1.05
N PRO A 178 -11.23 9.32 1.68
CA PRO A 178 -10.07 9.64 2.50
C PRO A 178 -9.88 8.68 3.68
N LEU A 179 -10.97 8.32 4.38
CA LEU A 179 -10.92 7.40 5.51
C LEU A 179 -10.60 5.97 5.06
N TYR A 180 -11.21 5.51 3.97
CA TYR A 180 -10.90 4.22 3.33
C TYR A 180 -9.39 4.13 3.02
N HIS A 181 -8.83 5.13 2.34
CA HIS A 181 -7.42 5.11 1.97
C HIS A 181 -6.50 5.20 3.20
N ALA A 182 -6.86 6.01 4.19
CA ALA A 182 -6.12 6.09 5.46
C ALA A 182 -6.11 4.74 6.21
N ALA A 183 -7.24 4.01 6.22
CA ALA A 183 -7.32 2.69 6.85
C ALA A 183 -6.39 1.67 6.16
N LEU A 184 -6.37 1.65 4.82
CA LEU A 184 -5.48 0.78 4.06
C LEU A 184 -3.99 1.15 4.25
N ALA A 185 -3.67 2.43 4.22
CA ALA A 185 -2.32 2.91 4.48
C ALA A 185 -1.87 2.55 5.90
N HIS A 186 -2.75 2.68 6.89
CA HIS A 186 -2.46 2.29 8.27
C HIS A 186 -2.20 0.79 8.40
N GLY A 187 -3.03 -0.05 7.78
CA GLY A 187 -2.90 -1.52 7.84
C GLY A 187 -1.75 -2.08 6.98
N SER A 188 -1.21 -1.31 6.04
CA SER A 188 -0.13 -1.75 5.14
C SER A 188 1.17 -0.98 5.38
N ASN A 189 1.18 0.33 5.14
CA ASN A 189 2.43 1.11 5.14
C ASN A 189 3.04 1.22 6.55
N HIS A 190 2.22 1.41 7.58
CA HIS A 190 2.74 1.46 8.96
C HIS A 190 3.20 0.08 9.46
N VAL A 191 2.60 -1.01 8.98
CA VAL A 191 3.11 -2.36 9.25
C VAL A 191 4.51 -2.53 8.68
N MET A 192 4.80 -2.00 7.48
CA MET A 192 6.15 -2.01 6.91
C MET A 192 7.16 -1.25 7.79
N THR A 193 6.76 -0.12 8.36
CA THR A 193 7.60 0.64 9.31
C THR A 193 7.91 -0.19 10.55
N VAL A 194 6.89 -0.76 11.20
CA VAL A 194 7.06 -1.60 12.41
C VAL A 194 7.95 -2.80 12.12
N LEU A 195 7.82 -3.43 10.96
CA LEU A 195 8.68 -4.55 10.56
C LEU A 195 10.13 -4.11 10.33
N GLY A 196 10.34 -2.96 9.67
CA GLY A 196 11.66 -2.38 9.47
C GLY A 196 12.36 -2.08 10.80
N GLU A 197 11.69 -1.41 11.72
CA GLU A 197 12.17 -1.12 13.06
C GLU A 197 12.49 -2.41 13.85
N SER A 198 11.64 -3.43 13.77
CA SER A 198 11.87 -4.71 14.43
C SER A 198 13.07 -5.46 13.87
N MET A 199 13.28 -5.42 12.54
CA MET A 199 14.46 -6.01 11.90
C MET A 199 15.73 -5.27 12.30
N GLN A 200 15.69 -3.93 12.38
CA GLN A 200 16.81 -3.12 12.87
C GLN A 200 17.20 -3.52 14.30
N LEU A 201 16.22 -3.60 15.23
CA LEU A 201 16.46 -4.00 16.62
C LEU A 201 17.11 -5.38 16.75
N LEU A 202 16.71 -6.34 15.92
CA LEU A 202 17.33 -7.66 15.88
C LEU A 202 18.77 -7.58 15.33
N GLY A 203 19.02 -6.73 14.36
CA GLY A 203 20.35 -6.46 13.84
C GLY A 203 21.29 -5.87 14.91
N GLU A 204 20.82 -4.92 15.74
CA GLU A 204 21.57 -4.30 16.84
C GLU A 204 22.07 -5.32 17.89
N ILE A 205 21.41 -6.46 17.99
CA ILE A 205 21.83 -7.56 18.88
C ILE A 205 22.54 -8.70 18.14
N GLY A 206 22.97 -8.47 16.88
CA GLY A 206 23.78 -9.41 16.10
C GLY A 206 23.00 -10.53 15.41
N VAL A 207 21.68 -10.40 15.21
CA VAL A 207 20.92 -11.38 14.44
C VAL A 207 21.19 -11.17 12.94
N GLU A 208 21.88 -12.11 12.29
CA GLU A 208 22.28 -12.01 10.88
C GLU A 208 21.08 -12.05 9.91
N HIS A 209 20.03 -12.80 10.26
CA HIS A 209 18.82 -12.98 9.43
C HIS A 209 17.54 -12.62 10.17
N PRO A 210 17.27 -11.33 10.46
CA PRO A 210 16.09 -10.89 11.19
C PRO A 210 14.77 -11.30 10.53
N ASP A 211 14.75 -11.36 9.20
CA ASP A 211 13.61 -11.79 8.39
C ASP A 211 13.17 -13.23 8.69
N ARG A 212 14.13 -14.12 8.96
CA ARG A 212 13.84 -15.52 9.32
C ARG A 212 13.26 -15.66 10.72
N VAL A 213 13.66 -14.80 11.63
CA VAL A 213 13.13 -14.77 13.00
C VAL A 213 11.71 -14.18 13.02
N LEU A 214 11.52 -13.03 12.38
CA LEU A 214 10.25 -12.31 12.37
C LEU A 214 9.21 -12.92 11.44
N GLY A 215 9.62 -13.48 10.32
CA GLY A 215 8.71 -13.90 9.28
C GLY A 215 7.60 -14.87 9.76
N PRO A 216 7.90 -15.99 10.44
CA PRO A 216 6.88 -16.88 10.99
C PRO A 216 6.00 -16.21 12.04
N LEU A 217 6.60 -15.43 12.96
CA LEU A 217 5.89 -14.72 14.02
C LEU A 217 4.88 -13.71 13.46
N VAL A 218 5.32 -12.89 12.51
CA VAL A 218 4.47 -11.83 11.92
C VAL A 218 3.32 -12.43 11.12
N ARG A 219 3.59 -13.46 10.30
CA ARG A 219 2.52 -14.14 9.55
C ARG A 219 1.44 -14.69 10.49
N ALA A 220 1.84 -15.42 11.53
CA ALA A 220 0.90 -15.93 12.52
C ALA A 220 0.12 -14.80 13.25
N THR A 221 0.79 -13.69 13.55
CA THR A 221 0.14 -12.52 14.18
C THR A 221 -0.91 -11.91 13.26
N VAL A 222 -0.60 -11.73 11.98
CA VAL A 222 -1.53 -11.17 10.98
C VAL A 222 -2.71 -12.12 10.77
N ASP A 223 -2.45 -13.41 10.56
CA ASP A 223 -3.50 -14.42 10.37
C ASP A 223 -4.46 -14.47 11.55
N ASN A 224 -3.93 -14.49 12.78
CA ASN A 224 -4.74 -14.49 14.00
C ASN A 224 -5.55 -13.21 14.16
N ALA A 225 -4.94 -12.04 13.86
CA ALA A 225 -5.63 -10.76 13.95
C ALA A 225 -6.78 -10.65 12.95
N LEU A 226 -6.59 -11.09 11.71
CA LEU A 226 -7.62 -11.10 10.68
C LEU A 226 -8.75 -12.12 10.99
N ALA A 227 -8.41 -13.27 11.55
CA ALA A 227 -9.40 -14.30 11.89
C ALA A 227 -10.21 -13.99 13.16
N SER A 228 -9.61 -13.35 14.16
CA SER A 228 -10.19 -13.23 15.51
C SER A 228 -10.31 -11.77 16.00
N GLY A 229 -9.85 -10.79 15.24
CA GLY A 229 -9.88 -9.36 15.59
C GLY A 229 -9.21 -9.10 16.93
N GLU A 230 -9.84 -8.26 17.76
CA GLU A 230 -9.37 -7.91 19.11
C GLU A 230 -9.17 -9.15 20.03
N ASN A 231 -9.81 -10.28 19.71
CA ASN A 231 -9.64 -11.51 20.47
C ASN A 231 -8.25 -12.14 20.34
N ALA A 232 -7.52 -11.81 19.28
CA ALA A 232 -6.13 -12.23 19.10
C ALA A 232 -5.12 -11.38 19.88
N LEU A 233 -5.53 -10.24 20.47
CA LEU A 233 -4.63 -9.34 21.18
C LEU A 233 -3.94 -10.02 22.35
N THR A 234 -2.61 -10.04 22.34
CA THR A 234 -1.75 -10.69 23.34
C THR A 234 -0.46 -9.89 23.54
N GLY A 235 0.47 -10.44 24.28
CA GLY A 235 1.76 -9.79 24.60
C GLY A 235 1.79 -9.18 25.99
N PRO A 236 2.97 -8.71 26.46
CA PRO A 236 3.15 -8.23 27.83
C PRO A 236 2.25 -7.05 28.17
N VAL A 237 2.09 -6.08 27.28
CA VAL A 237 1.19 -4.93 27.48
C VAL A 237 -0.25 -5.38 27.68
N ALA A 238 -0.76 -6.25 26.81
CA ALA A 238 -2.14 -6.72 26.87
C ALA A 238 -2.43 -7.62 28.09
N ARG A 239 -1.41 -8.28 28.65
CA ARG A 239 -1.51 -9.11 29.85
C ARG A 239 -1.21 -8.37 31.14
N GLY A 240 -0.84 -7.10 31.11
CA GLY A 240 -0.49 -6.35 32.31
C GLY A 240 0.87 -6.69 32.91
N ASP A 241 1.80 -7.22 32.11
CA ASP A 241 3.15 -7.57 32.56
C ASP A 241 4.04 -6.33 32.62
N VAL A 242 3.90 -5.59 33.71
CA VAL A 242 4.56 -4.30 33.97
C VAL A 242 6.08 -4.44 33.94
N THR A 243 6.62 -5.53 34.51
CA THR A 243 8.07 -5.77 34.58
C THR A 243 8.68 -5.90 33.18
N THR A 244 8.04 -6.70 32.32
CA THR A 244 8.49 -6.88 30.94
C THR A 244 8.38 -5.57 30.14
N VAL A 245 7.31 -4.82 30.31
CA VAL A 245 7.13 -3.53 29.62
C VAL A 245 8.17 -2.52 30.05
N ALA A 246 8.46 -2.40 31.33
CA ALA A 246 9.51 -1.54 31.84
C ALA A 246 10.90 -1.93 31.30
N ALA A 247 11.20 -3.23 31.26
CA ALA A 247 12.45 -3.72 30.69
C ALA A 247 12.61 -3.38 29.19
N HIS A 248 11.52 -3.48 28.41
CA HIS A 248 11.51 -3.07 27.00
C HIS A 248 11.82 -1.57 26.85
N VAL A 249 11.13 -0.72 27.62
CA VAL A 249 11.33 0.73 27.58
C VAL A 249 12.76 1.09 27.99
N ALA A 250 13.31 0.45 29.02
CA ALA A 250 14.69 0.66 29.45
C ALA A 250 15.72 0.29 28.37
N ALA A 251 15.56 -0.88 27.72
CA ALA A 251 16.45 -1.32 26.65
C ALA A 251 16.42 -0.40 25.42
N LEU A 252 15.23 0.07 25.02
CA LEU A 252 15.08 0.99 23.90
C LEU A 252 15.63 2.39 24.24
N ARG A 253 15.55 2.81 25.50
CA ARG A 253 16.12 4.07 25.98
C ARG A 253 17.66 4.03 25.98
N GLU A 254 18.24 2.91 26.44
CA GLU A 254 19.68 2.70 26.39
C GLU A 254 20.20 2.82 24.96
N LEU A 255 19.51 2.21 24.00
CA LEU A 255 19.82 2.32 22.58
C LEU A 255 19.74 3.79 22.10
N ALA A 256 18.68 4.51 22.48
CA ALA A 256 18.45 5.91 22.10
C ALA A 256 19.48 6.88 22.74
N GLY A 257 20.01 6.52 23.90
CA GLY A 257 21.04 7.30 24.62
C GLY A 257 22.47 7.07 24.15
N GLY A 258 22.70 6.18 23.17
CA GLY A 258 24.04 5.90 22.65
C GLY A 258 24.90 5.01 23.54
N GLY A 259 24.29 4.30 24.47
CA GLY A 259 24.99 3.28 25.25
C GLY A 259 25.50 2.17 24.35
N ALA A 260 26.80 2.17 24.07
CA ALA A 260 27.43 1.03 23.40
C ALA A 260 27.19 -0.21 24.27
N ARG A 261 26.42 -1.18 23.74
CA ARG A 261 26.32 -2.50 24.38
C ARG A 261 27.69 -3.12 24.37
N ALA A 262 28.33 -3.15 25.54
CA ALA A 262 29.60 -3.83 25.73
C ALA A 262 29.41 -5.32 25.42
N GLY A 263 30.05 -5.80 24.36
CA GLY A 263 30.25 -7.22 24.10
C GLY A 263 29.63 -7.77 22.83
N HIS A 264 30.04 -7.32 21.66
CA HIS A 264 30.23 -8.18 20.49
C HIS A 264 31.46 -7.61 19.73
N ASP A 265 32.64 -8.12 20.06
CA ASP A 265 33.75 -8.10 19.13
C ASP A 265 33.36 -8.95 17.93
N ALA A 266 32.75 -8.31 16.94
CA ALA A 266 32.56 -8.93 15.65
C ALA A 266 33.92 -9.14 15.03
N ALA A 267 34.34 -10.40 14.92
CA ALA A 267 35.46 -10.80 14.08
C ALA A 267 35.19 -10.22 12.68
N GLY A 268 35.98 -9.21 12.29
CA GLY A 268 35.83 -8.50 11.03
C GLY A 268 35.98 -9.43 9.84
N PRO A 269 35.26 -9.22 8.77
CA PRO A 269 35.49 -9.90 7.50
C PRO A 269 36.82 -9.42 6.91
N VAL A 270 37.68 -10.39 6.56
CA VAL A 270 38.92 -10.17 5.82
C VAL A 270 38.55 -9.78 4.38
N GLY A 271 38.90 -8.57 3.97
CA GLY A 271 39.24 -8.18 2.59
C GLY A 271 38.12 -7.77 1.64
N SER A 272 38.03 -6.49 1.37
CA SER A 272 38.40 -5.89 0.07
C SER A 272 38.04 -4.39 0.03
N ALA A 273 38.99 -3.67 -0.52
CA ALA A 273 39.22 -2.26 -0.73
C ALA A 273 38.04 -1.32 -1.08
N ASP A 274 38.23 -0.08 -0.62
CA ASP A 274 37.81 1.19 -1.18
C ASP A 274 36.30 1.52 -1.27
N HIS A 275 35.82 2.21 -0.21
CA HIS A 275 35.01 3.42 -0.43
C HIS A 275 35.17 4.33 0.79
N ASP A 276 36.00 5.39 0.61
CA ASP A 276 36.01 6.58 1.45
C ASP A 276 34.64 7.27 1.36
N ALA A 277 33.87 7.21 2.42
CA ALA A 277 32.83 8.17 2.75
C ALA A 277 32.49 8.05 4.25
N ALA A 278 33.37 8.58 5.10
CA ALA A 278 33.02 8.86 6.49
C ALA A 278 32.17 10.13 6.54
N GLY A 279 30.84 9.97 6.59
CA GLY A 279 29.87 10.99 6.95
C GLY A 279 29.43 10.83 8.42
N PRO A 280 28.79 11.82 9.06
CA PRO A 280 28.51 11.87 10.49
C PRO A 280 27.42 10.85 10.90
N THR A 281 27.81 9.60 11.14
CA THR A 281 26.92 8.47 11.42
C THR A 281 26.31 8.50 12.83
N GLY A 282 26.97 9.10 13.81
CA GLY A 282 26.53 9.05 15.21
C GLY A 282 25.22 9.77 15.54
N ASN A 283 24.92 10.93 14.93
CA ASN A 283 23.71 11.70 15.26
C ASN A 283 22.44 11.14 14.59
N ALA A 284 22.56 10.61 13.38
CA ALA A 284 21.42 10.05 12.65
C ALA A 284 20.92 8.74 13.29
N ASP A 285 21.83 7.90 13.77
CA ASP A 285 21.49 6.63 14.43
C ASP A 285 20.80 6.87 15.78
N HIS A 286 21.23 7.87 16.55
CA HIS A 286 20.57 8.26 17.81
C HIS A 286 19.19 8.87 17.58
N ASP A 287 18.98 9.62 16.50
CA ASP A 287 17.66 10.16 16.14
C ASP A 287 16.70 9.03 15.73
N ALA A 288 17.17 8.06 14.97
CA ALA A 288 16.39 6.89 14.58
C ALA A 288 15.97 6.07 15.82
N ALA A 289 16.89 5.81 16.75
CA ALA A 289 16.59 5.09 17.99
C ALA A 289 15.59 5.83 18.88
N ARG A 290 15.68 7.17 18.97
CA ARG A 290 14.69 7.99 19.68
C ARG A 290 13.30 7.92 19.03
N GLN A 291 13.21 7.95 17.71
CA GLN A 291 11.95 7.81 16.98
C GLN A 291 11.35 6.43 17.20
N LEU A 292 12.16 5.38 17.19
CA LEU A 292 11.72 4.02 17.46
C LEU A 292 11.15 3.86 18.88
N LEU A 293 11.81 4.40 19.90
CA LEU A 293 11.28 4.43 21.27
C LEU A 293 9.94 5.16 21.35
N ALA A 294 9.82 6.29 20.67
CA ALA A 294 8.56 7.06 20.63
C ALA A 294 7.45 6.25 19.95
N GLY A 295 7.75 5.59 18.84
CA GLY A 295 6.86 4.67 18.11
C GLY A 295 6.40 3.50 18.99
N TYR A 296 7.34 2.82 19.66
CA TYR A 296 7.03 1.74 20.59
C TYR A 296 6.07 2.20 21.70
N ARG A 297 6.38 3.33 22.35
CA ARG A 297 5.52 3.90 23.42
C ARG A 297 4.12 4.23 22.90
N ALA A 298 4.01 4.81 21.71
CA ALA A 298 2.72 5.14 21.12
C ALA A 298 1.87 3.88 20.85
N LEU A 299 2.45 2.85 20.28
CA LEU A 299 1.80 1.56 20.01
C LEU A 299 1.45 0.82 21.30
N ALA A 300 2.35 0.81 22.30
CA ALA A 300 2.10 0.20 23.60
C ALA A 300 0.91 0.87 24.32
N ARG A 301 0.82 2.20 24.29
CA ARG A 301 -0.35 2.94 24.82
C ARG A 301 -1.65 2.53 24.14
N GLN A 302 -1.63 2.42 22.80
CA GLN A 302 -2.82 1.98 22.05
C GLN A 302 -3.20 0.53 22.39
N THR A 303 -2.22 -0.35 22.52
CA THR A 303 -2.43 -1.75 22.93
C THR A 303 -3.04 -1.82 24.32
N ALA A 304 -2.53 -1.06 25.31
CA ALA A 304 -3.09 -1.02 26.65
C ALA A 304 -4.55 -0.53 26.66
N ARG A 305 -4.87 0.52 25.90
CA ARG A 305 -6.24 1.04 25.76
C ARG A 305 -7.20 0.01 25.17
N ARG A 306 -6.78 -0.70 24.11
CA ARG A 306 -7.58 -1.76 23.47
C ARG A 306 -7.78 -2.95 24.40
N ALA A 307 -6.74 -3.36 25.14
CA ALA A 307 -6.83 -4.43 26.13
C ALA A 307 -7.79 -4.08 27.28
N ALA A 308 -7.76 -2.85 27.76
CA ALA A 308 -8.69 -2.36 28.78
C ALA A 308 -10.13 -2.28 28.24
N ALA A 309 -10.34 -1.73 27.05
CA ALA A 309 -11.65 -1.63 26.42
C ALA A 309 -12.30 -3.00 26.16
N SER A 310 -11.49 -4.04 25.88
CA SER A 310 -11.96 -5.42 25.70
C SER A 310 -12.07 -6.23 27.00
N GLY A 311 -11.83 -5.59 28.17
CA GLY A 311 -11.91 -6.25 29.48
C GLY A 311 -10.78 -7.23 29.79
N ARG A 312 -9.69 -7.24 29.02
CA ARG A 312 -8.51 -8.09 29.24
C ARG A 312 -7.54 -7.51 30.28
N LEU A 313 -7.56 -6.21 30.43
CA LEU A 313 -6.74 -5.48 31.37
C LEU A 313 -7.67 -4.73 32.33
N ASP A 314 -7.58 -5.02 33.61
CA ASP A 314 -8.30 -4.27 34.64
C ASP A 314 -7.70 -2.88 34.84
N GLU A 315 -8.42 -1.99 35.51
CA GLU A 315 -8.03 -0.60 35.69
C GLU A 315 -6.70 -0.45 36.45
N THR A 316 -6.42 -1.32 37.40
CA THR A 316 -5.16 -1.28 38.18
C THR A 316 -3.98 -1.64 37.33
N SER A 317 -4.09 -2.75 36.61
CA SER A 317 -3.08 -3.22 35.67
C SER A 317 -2.87 -2.23 34.51
N TYR A 318 -3.95 -1.64 34.02
CA TYR A 318 -3.88 -0.61 32.97
C TYR A 318 -3.04 0.60 33.45
N ARG A 319 -3.31 1.13 34.64
CA ARG A 319 -2.54 2.27 35.19
C ARG A 319 -1.07 1.92 35.41
N ALA A 320 -0.81 0.72 35.92
CA ALA A 320 0.56 0.26 36.14
C ALA A 320 1.37 0.12 34.82
N VAL A 321 0.76 -0.46 33.80
CA VAL A 321 1.37 -0.57 32.47
C VAL A 321 1.59 0.80 31.83
N MET A 322 0.60 1.71 31.95
CA MET A 322 0.75 3.08 31.44
C MET A 322 1.90 3.81 32.12
N ALA A 323 2.05 3.67 33.44
CA ALA A 323 3.17 4.24 34.17
C ALA A 323 4.52 3.70 33.66
N ALA A 324 4.65 2.38 33.46
CA ALA A 324 5.87 1.77 32.93
C ALA A 324 6.22 2.22 31.49
N ILE A 325 5.22 2.50 30.65
CA ILE A 325 5.43 3.05 29.31
C ILE A 325 5.95 4.50 29.36
N GLU A 326 5.48 5.31 30.33
CA GLU A 326 5.79 6.74 30.45
C GLU A 326 7.02 7.02 31.33
N GLU A 327 7.51 6.03 32.08
CA GLU A 327 8.58 6.22 33.06
C GLU A 327 9.78 6.93 32.44
N GLU A 328 10.04 8.15 32.91
CA GLU A 328 11.24 8.96 32.61
C GLU A 328 12.19 8.84 33.81
N GLN A 329 13.16 7.95 33.79
CA GLN A 329 14.27 7.96 34.74
C GLN A 329 15.56 8.35 34.03
#